data_e8a1dc574602ffd27880b3a79494b955
#
_entry.id   e8a1dc574602ffd27880b3a79494b955
#
_cell.length_a   1.000
_cell.length_b   1.000
_cell.length_c   1.000
_cell.angle_alpha   90.00
_cell.angle_beta   90.00
_cell.angle_gamma   90.00
#
_symmetry.space_group_name_H-M   'P 1'
#
loop_
_entity.id
_entity.type
_entity.pdbx_description
1 polymer ?
#
loop_
_entity_poly.entity_id
_entity_poly.type
_entity_poly.pdbx_seq_one_letter_code
_entity_poly.pdbx_strand_id
1 'polypeptide(L)'
;MTLRPLFLRRLTLGVPLVVGVVSAVAQGVLVPPRQAAAPVNALAAAAANVGLKRCLPALQRLSSAAVQGAKANDVLLDWDRKRTNDSATFAMIGIEYANGGAAMSITAIPEADGACSVQAERISVAPFTCQSVAQQELVGYRRTQLLANFAVYTDGKDPTSSVSLIDSPPGCLVIRRYVEFNWKDPSAVPARR
;
A
#
# COMPACT_ATOMS: atom_id res chain seq x y z
N MET A 1 -62.68 26.86 68.45
CA MET A 1 -62.09 26.42 69.73
C MET A 1 -60.59 26.35 69.44
N THR A 2 -59.81 27.40 69.77
CA THR A 2 -58.90 27.53 70.89
C THR A 2 -57.89 26.35 70.97
N LEU A 3 -56.60 26.52 70.88
CA LEU A 3 -55.64 27.29 71.65
C LEU A 3 -54.24 27.28 71.03
N ARG A 4 -53.57 28.46 71.10
CA ARG A 4 -52.12 28.57 71.10
C ARG A 4 -51.57 28.20 72.51
N PRO A 5 -50.25 27.87 72.66
CA PRO A 5 -49.19 28.81 72.97
C PRO A 5 -47.83 28.43 72.35
N LEU A 6 -47.00 29.38 71.97
CA LEU A 6 -45.98 30.17 72.69
C LEU A 6 -44.68 29.47 73.10
N PHE A 7 -43.55 30.08 72.66
CA PHE A 7 -42.15 30.09 73.14
C PHE A 7 -41.27 28.88 72.88
N LEU A 8 -40.15 29.02 72.16
CA LEU A 8 -38.89 29.55 72.70
C LEU A 8 -37.85 29.84 71.60
N ARG A 9 -37.29 31.05 71.72
CA ARG A 9 -36.15 31.55 71.00
C ARG A 9 -34.89 30.84 71.41
N ARG A 10 -34.13 30.21 70.49
CA ARG A 10 -32.69 29.97 70.69
C ARG A 10 -31.93 30.51 69.51
N LEU A 11 -31.14 31.54 69.77
CA LEU A 11 -30.07 32.07 68.98
C LEU A 11 -28.93 31.01 68.91
N THR A 12 -28.58 30.54 67.75
CA THR A 12 -27.31 29.82 67.57
C THR A 12 -26.57 30.55 66.42
N LEU A 13 -25.41 31.10 66.75
CA LEU A 13 -24.45 31.64 65.87
C LEU A 13 -24.05 30.52 64.84
N GLY A 14 -24.42 30.69 63.60
CA GLY A 14 -23.93 29.82 62.52
C GLY A 14 -22.70 30.45 61.88
N VAL A 15 -21.58 29.76 62.00
CA VAL A 15 -20.33 30.05 61.27
C VAL A 15 -20.56 29.76 59.79
N PRO A 16 -20.27 30.62 58.86
CA PRO A 16 -20.38 30.30 57.43
C PRO A 16 -19.18 29.42 57.02
N LEU A 17 -19.48 28.19 56.67
CA LEU A 17 -18.52 27.26 56.04
C LEU A 17 -18.35 27.68 54.59
N VAL A 18 -17.26 28.37 54.25
CA VAL A 18 -16.88 28.65 52.89
C VAL A 18 -16.39 27.35 52.23
N VAL A 19 -17.28 26.70 51.49
CA VAL A 19 -16.90 25.54 50.64
C VAL A 19 -16.23 26.14 49.40
N GLY A 20 -14.91 26.11 49.37
CA GLY A 20 -14.11 26.40 48.19
C GLY A 20 -14.33 25.35 47.11
N VAL A 21 -15.03 25.70 46.05
CA VAL A 21 -15.15 24.87 44.83
C VAL A 21 -13.80 24.91 44.11
N VAL A 22 -12.98 23.86 44.32
CA VAL A 22 -11.76 23.67 43.50
C VAL A 22 -12.20 23.17 42.13
N SER A 23 -12.27 24.08 41.17
CA SER A 23 -12.47 23.73 39.75
C SER A 23 -11.23 22.99 39.27
N ALA A 24 -11.29 21.67 39.18
CA ALA A 24 -10.28 20.86 38.52
C ALA A 24 -10.36 21.15 37.00
N VAL A 25 -9.44 21.96 36.51
CA VAL A 25 -9.24 22.16 35.06
C VAL A 25 -8.60 20.88 34.54
N ALA A 26 -9.42 20.00 33.97
CA ALA A 26 -8.91 18.84 33.22
C ALA A 26 -8.19 19.38 31.97
N GLN A 27 -6.87 19.51 32.04
CA GLN A 27 -6.04 19.74 30.87
C GLN A 27 -6.03 18.46 30.06
N GLY A 28 -6.97 18.35 29.11
CA GLY A 28 -6.94 17.31 28.08
C GLY A 28 -5.71 17.52 27.20
N VAL A 29 -4.67 16.73 27.43
CA VAL A 29 -3.55 16.64 26.50
C VAL A 29 -4.10 16.02 25.22
N LEU A 30 -4.32 16.84 24.19
CA LEU A 30 -4.60 16.38 22.83
C LEU A 30 -3.33 15.65 22.34
N VAL A 31 -3.26 14.34 22.56
CA VAL A 31 -2.26 13.51 21.91
C VAL A 31 -2.59 13.55 20.41
N PRO A 32 -1.72 14.08 19.55
CA PRO A 32 -1.98 14.05 18.11
C PRO A 32 -2.21 12.60 17.69
N PRO A 33 -3.16 12.32 16.80
CA PRO A 33 -3.41 10.96 16.34
C PRO A 33 -2.09 10.39 15.83
N ARG A 34 -1.68 9.27 16.39
CA ARG A 34 -0.47 8.55 15.98
C ARG A 34 -0.68 8.21 14.52
N GLN A 35 0.03 8.86 13.59
CA GLN A 35 0.02 8.45 12.20
C GLN A 35 0.41 6.98 12.19
N ALA A 36 -0.49 6.12 11.68
CA ALA A 36 -0.18 4.73 11.48
C ALA A 36 1.08 4.68 10.62
N ALA A 37 2.11 4.01 11.11
CA ALA A 37 3.33 3.81 10.32
C ALA A 37 2.93 3.19 8.98
N ALA A 38 3.49 3.69 7.88
CA ALA A 38 3.27 3.08 6.57
C ALA A 38 3.61 1.59 6.66
N PRO A 39 2.80 0.71 6.05
CA PRO A 39 3.07 -0.72 6.11
C PRO A 39 4.45 -1.02 5.55
N VAL A 40 5.18 -1.89 6.23
CA VAL A 40 6.51 -2.33 5.77
C VAL A 40 6.34 -3.00 4.41
N ASN A 41 7.27 -2.72 3.48
CA ASN A 41 7.32 -3.41 2.19
C ASN A 41 7.76 -4.87 2.41
N ALA A 42 6.79 -5.79 2.40
CA ALA A 42 7.00 -7.19 2.72
C ALA A 42 8.01 -7.87 1.78
N LEU A 43 7.96 -7.57 0.48
CA LEU A 43 8.92 -8.14 -0.48
C LEU A 43 10.35 -7.65 -0.21
N ALA A 44 10.54 -6.37 0.02
CA ALA A 44 11.87 -5.83 0.31
C ALA A 44 12.47 -6.46 1.56
N ALA A 45 11.67 -6.62 2.61
CA ALA A 45 12.08 -7.26 3.86
C ALA A 45 12.39 -8.75 3.65
N ALA A 46 11.52 -9.52 2.99
CA ALA A 46 11.71 -10.93 2.73
C ALA A 46 12.95 -11.20 1.86
N ALA A 47 13.12 -10.45 0.78
CA ALA A 47 14.26 -10.57 -0.12
C ALA A 47 15.59 -10.30 0.58
N ALA A 48 15.66 -9.28 1.42
CA ALA A 48 16.84 -8.99 2.24
C ALA A 48 17.14 -10.11 3.24
N ASN A 49 16.10 -10.64 3.92
CA ASN A 49 16.24 -11.70 4.91
C ASN A 49 16.77 -13.02 4.33
N VAL A 50 16.43 -13.35 3.08
CA VAL A 50 16.94 -14.55 2.41
C VAL A 50 18.29 -14.34 1.70
N GLY A 51 18.84 -13.13 1.80
CA GLY A 51 20.18 -12.80 1.29
C GLY A 51 20.23 -12.47 -0.21
N LEU A 52 19.11 -12.11 -0.83
CA LEU A 52 19.09 -11.57 -2.19
C LEU A 52 19.83 -10.22 -2.22
N LYS A 53 20.77 -10.06 -3.15
CA LYS A 53 21.60 -8.86 -3.29
C LYS A 53 21.55 -8.29 -4.70
N ARG A 54 21.77 -9.11 -5.73
CA ARG A 54 21.96 -8.64 -7.11
C ARG A 54 20.77 -7.87 -7.65
N CYS A 55 19.56 -8.41 -7.56
CA CYS A 55 18.33 -7.75 -8.04
C CYS A 55 17.52 -7.10 -6.92
N LEU A 56 18.03 -7.02 -5.69
CA LEU A 56 17.32 -6.43 -4.57
C LEU A 56 16.88 -4.98 -4.83
N PRO A 57 17.71 -4.08 -5.41
CA PRO A 57 17.28 -2.70 -5.70
C PRO A 57 16.09 -2.66 -6.67
N ALA A 58 16.06 -3.53 -7.70
CA ALA A 58 14.94 -3.61 -8.63
C ALA A 58 13.67 -4.10 -7.94
N LEU A 59 13.77 -5.17 -7.12
CA LEU A 59 12.65 -5.68 -6.32
C LEU A 59 12.10 -4.60 -5.37
N GLN A 60 12.97 -3.86 -4.69
CA GLN A 60 12.61 -2.77 -3.80
C GLN A 60 11.89 -1.63 -4.53
N ARG A 61 12.41 -1.20 -5.67
CA ARG A 61 11.80 -0.14 -6.49
C ARG A 61 10.39 -0.53 -6.93
N LEU A 62 10.23 -1.72 -7.53
CA LEU A 62 8.96 -2.17 -8.08
C LEU A 62 7.93 -2.42 -6.97
N SER A 63 8.33 -3.09 -5.89
CA SER A 63 7.42 -3.36 -4.79
C SER A 63 7.04 -2.10 -4.01
N SER A 64 7.95 -1.15 -3.83
CA SER A 64 7.62 0.13 -3.17
C SER A 64 6.58 0.93 -3.95
N ALA A 65 6.69 0.95 -5.28
CA ALA A 65 5.66 1.55 -6.13
C ALA A 65 4.32 0.83 -6.00
N ALA A 66 4.35 -0.51 -5.91
CA ALA A 66 3.14 -1.33 -5.78
C ALA A 66 2.38 -1.11 -4.47
N VAL A 67 3.10 -0.99 -3.34
CA VAL A 67 2.48 -0.87 -2.00
C VAL A 67 2.22 0.57 -1.59
N GLN A 68 2.48 1.54 -2.46
CA GLN A 68 2.19 2.95 -2.16
C GLN A 68 0.69 3.15 -1.89
N GLY A 69 0.36 3.71 -0.73
CA GLY A 69 -1.01 3.92 -0.30
C GLY A 69 -1.76 2.66 0.15
N ALA A 70 -1.08 1.50 0.22
CA ALA A 70 -1.67 0.29 0.76
C ALA A 70 -1.87 0.37 2.28
N LYS A 71 -2.90 -0.29 2.79
CA LYS A 71 -3.12 -0.51 4.23
C LYS A 71 -2.29 -1.67 4.76
N ALA A 72 -2.17 -2.72 3.95
CA ALA A 72 -1.41 -3.92 4.26
C ALA A 72 -0.84 -4.54 2.98
N ASN A 73 0.24 -5.28 3.12
CA ASN A 73 0.78 -6.13 2.07
C ASN A 73 1.48 -7.33 2.69
N ASP A 74 1.51 -8.45 1.96
CA ASP A 74 2.25 -9.66 2.30
C ASP A 74 2.78 -10.30 1.03
N VAL A 75 3.73 -11.24 1.12
CA VAL A 75 4.44 -11.76 -0.04
C VAL A 75 4.65 -13.28 0.01
N LEU A 76 4.44 -13.92 -1.13
CA LEU A 76 5.04 -15.21 -1.46
C LEU A 76 6.33 -14.93 -2.23
N LEU A 77 7.44 -15.53 -1.80
CA LEU A 77 8.76 -15.33 -2.40
C LEU A 77 9.38 -16.69 -2.70
N ASP A 78 9.69 -16.93 -3.98
CA ASP A 78 10.35 -18.12 -4.47
C ASP A 78 11.72 -17.77 -5.04
N TRP A 79 12.75 -18.49 -4.60
CA TRP A 79 14.13 -18.33 -5.04
C TRP A 79 14.90 -19.65 -4.96
N ASP A 80 15.96 -19.77 -5.75
CA ASP A 80 16.87 -20.90 -5.66
C ASP A 80 17.82 -20.75 -4.46
N ARG A 81 17.61 -21.54 -3.41
CA ARG A 81 18.40 -21.50 -2.17
C ARG A 81 19.88 -21.82 -2.38
N LYS A 82 20.23 -22.55 -3.45
CA LYS A 82 21.63 -22.90 -3.77
C LYS A 82 22.32 -21.83 -4.58
N ARG A 83 21.58 -21.03 -5.34
CA ARG A 83 22.07 -19.98 -6.23
C ARG A 83 21.30 -18.67 -6.02
N THR A 84 21.19 -18.25 -4.78
CA THR A 84 20.33 -17.12 -4.35
C THR A 84 20.54 -15.83 -5.17
N ASN A 85 21.76 -15.58 -5.63
CA ASN A 85 22.10 -14.36 -6.37
C ASN A 85 22.39 -14.59 -7.87
N ASP A 86 22.30 -15.81 -8.35
CA ASP A 86 22.62 -16.19 -9.73
C ASP A 86 21.45 -16.87 -10.45
N SER A 87 20.28 -16.84 -9.85
CA SER A 87 19.06 -17.43 -10.38
C SER A 87 17.90 -16.44 -10.33
N ALA A 88 16.86 -16.71 -11.10
CA ALA A 88 15.64 -15.92 -11.07
C ALA A 88 14.98 -15.94 -9.69
N THR A 89 14.35 -14.82 -9.35
CA THR A 89 13.50 -14.65 -8.18
C THR A 89 12.08 -14.36 -8.65
N PHE A 90 11.11 -15.04 -8.07
CA PHE A 90 9.68 -14.85 -8.33
C PHE A 90 8.98 -14.41 -7.05
N ALA A 91 8.13 -13.41 -7.15
CA ALA A 91 7.37 -12.92 -6.02
C ALA A 91 5.92 -12.65 -6.41
N MET A 92 5.00 -12.93 -5.48
CA MET A 92 3.61 -12.50 -5.57
C MET A 92 3.28 -11.71 -4.31
N ILE A 93 2.95 -10.43 -4.47
CA ILE A 93 2.57 -9.53 -3.38
C ILE A 93 1.04 -9.44 -3.36
N GLY A 94 0.43 -9.77 -2.23
CA GLY A 94 -0.95 -9.41 -1.92
C GLY A 94 -0.99 -7.99 -1.37
N ILE A 95 -1.91 -7.16 -1.84
CA ILE A 95 -1.99 -5.74 -1.50
C ILE A 95 -3.43 -5.39 -1.12
N GLU A 96 -3.60 -4.81 0.06
CA GLU A 96 -4.90 -4.30 0.53
C GLU A 96 -4.90 -2.77 0.51
N TYR A 97 -5.88 -2.19 -0.20
CA TYR A 97 -6.16 -0.75 -0.19
C TYR A 97 -7.46 -0.45 0.56
N ALA A 98 -7.76 0.83 0.75
CA ALA A 98 -9.01 1.26 1.40
C ALA A 98 -10.26 0.71 0.71
N ASN A 99 -10.25 0.63 -0.62
CA ASN A 99 -11.41 0.34 -1.45
C ASN A 99 -11.24 -0.92 -2.31
N GLY A 100 -10.40 -1.86 -1.89
CA GLY A 100 -10.22 -3.12 -2.60
C GLY A 100 -8.80 -3.67 -2.48
N GLY A 101 -8.54 -4.74 -3.20
CA GLY A 101 -7.24 -5.42 -3.22
C GLY A 101 -6.66 -5.51 -4.62
N ALA A 102 -5.37 -5.81 -4.66
CA ALA A 102 -4.65 -6.16 -5.87
C ALA A 102 -3.61 -7.24 -5.57
N ALA A 103 -3.18 -7.95 -6.58
CA ALA A 103 -1.97 -8.74 -6.52
C ALA A 103 -0.90 -8.10 -7.42
N MET A 104 0.38 -8.28 -7.09
CA MET A 104 1.47 -7.91 -7.97
C MET A 104 2.47 -9.04 -8.08
N SER A 105 2.61 -9.59 -9.28
CA SER A 105 3.67 -10.53 -9.60
C SER A 105 4.93 -9.77 -10.01
N ILE A 106 6.08 -10.15 -9.46
CA ILE A 106 7.37 -9.57 -9.84
C ILE A 106 8.34 -10.72 -10.10
N THR A 107 8.98 -10.69 -11.27
CA THR A 107 10.10 -11.57 -11.61
C THR A 107 11.34 -10.73 -11.80
N ALA A 108 12.47 -11.15 -11.22
CA ALA A 108 13.76 -10.52 -11.41
C ALA A 108 14.81 -11.57 -11.74
N ILE A 109 15.54 -11.35 -12.83
CA ILE A 109 16.56 -12.27 -13.36
C ILE A 109 17.89 -11.53 -13.37
N PRO A 110 18.91 -12.01 -12.62
CA PRO A 110 20.23 -11.41 -12.65
C PRO A 110 20.95 -11.71 -13.97
N GLU A 111 21.48 -10.68 -14.59
CA GLU A 111 22.24 -10.77 -15.83
C GLU A 111 23.75 -10.91 -15.57
N ALA A 112 24.48 -11.44 -16.54
CA ALA A 112 25.93 -11.67 -16.39
C ALA A 112 26.73 -10.40 -16.14
N ASP A 113 26.29 -9.25 -16.70
CA ASP A 113 26.95 -7.95 -16.56
C ASP A 113 26.59 -7.18 -15.25
N GLY A 114 25.83 -7.80 -14.36
CA GLY A 114 25.38 -7.21 -13.10
C GLY A 114 24.06 -6.45 -13.20
N ALA A 115 23.47 -6.33 -14.38
CA ALA A 115 22.09 -5.84 -14.57
C ALA A 115 21.04 -6.85 -14.12
N CYS A 116 19.77 -6.45 -14.16
CA CYS A 116 18.64 -7.34 -13.94
C CYS A 116 17.60 -7.17 -15.07
N SER A 117 17.12 -8.26 -15.63
CA SER A 117 15.87 -8.23 -16.38
C SER A 117 14.70 -8.40 -15.43
N VAL A 118 13.72 -7.50 -15.52
CA VAL A 118 12.59 -7.46 -14.59
C VAL A 118 11.26 -7.46 -15.32
N GLN A 119 10.29 -8.11 -14.70
CA GLN A 119 8.88 -8.04 -15.08
C GLN A 119 8.06 -7.77 -13.84
N ALA A 120 7.05 -6.90 -13.95
CA ALA A 120 6.07 -6.68 -12.91
C ALA A 120 4.67 -6.66 -13.52
N GLU A 121 3.71 -7.34 -12.89
CA GLU A 121 2.32 -7.36 -13.32
C GLU A 121 1.42 -7.09 -12.13
N ARG A 122 0.75 -5.92 -12.13
CA ARG A 122 -0.28 -5.60 -11.17
C ARG A 122 -1.63 -6.07 -11.70
N ILE A 123 -2.27 -6.96 -10.95
CA ILE A 123 -3.54 -7.59 -11.25
C ILE A 123 -4.59 -7.04 -10.30
N SER A 124 -5.68 -6.48 -10.85
CA SER A 124 -6.78 -5.94 -10.08
C SER A 124 -8.10 -6.09 -10.82
N VAL A 125 -9.22 -6.01 -10.08
CA VAL A 125 -10.56 -6.03 -10.67
C VAL A 125 -11.16 -4.63 -10.52
N ALA A 126 -11.58 -4.05 -11.65
CA ALA A 126 -12.38 -2.84 -11.65
C ALA A 126 -13.88 -3.21 -11.58
N PRO A 127 -14.70 -2.53 -10.75
CA PRO A 127 -16.14 -2.79 -10.64
C PRO A 127 -16.94 -2.18 -11.83
N PHE A 128 -16.27 -1.94 -12.95
CA PHE A 128 -16.79 -1.32 -14.16
C PHE A 128 -16.49 -2.21 -15.36
N THR A 129 -17.22 -1.99 -16.48
CA THR A 129 -16.92 -2.68 -17.73
C THR A 129 -15.54 -2.33 -18.25
N CYS A 130 -14.88 -3.24 -18.98
CA CYS A 130 -13.59 -2.96 -19.60
C CYS A 130 -13.65 -1.78 -20.59
N GLN A 131 -14.78 -1.56 -21.25
CA GLN A 131 -15.00 -0.39 -22.07
C GLN A 131 -14.92 0.91 -21.25
N SER A 132 -15.56 0.95 -20.08
CA SER A 132 -15.51 2.13 -19.19
C SER A 132 -14.07 2.39 -18.70
N VAL A 133 -13.34 1.33 -18.29
CA VAL A 133 -11.94 1.44 -17.89
C VAL A 133 -11.08 2.01 -19.03
N ALA A 134 -11.24 1.48 -20.24
CA ALA A 134 -10.48 1.96 -21.41
C ALA A 134 -10.75 3.44 -21.72
N GLN A 135 -12.02 3.86 -21.65
CA GLN A 135 -12.42 5.24 -21.93
C GLN A 135 -11.91 6.25 -20.88
N GLN A 136 -11.79 5.83 -19.63
CA GLN A 136 -11.38 6.71 -18.53
C GLN A 136 -9.85 6.75 -18.32
N GLU A 137 -9.20 5.60 -18.44
CA GLU A 137 -7.80 5.45 -17.99
C GLU A 137 -6.80 5.25 -19.14
N LEU A 138 -7.25 4.86 -20.34
CA LEU A 138 -6.37 4.49 -21.46
C LEU A 138 -6.57 5.38 -22.70
N VAL A 139 -6.95 6.63 -22.49
CA VAL A 139 -7.09 7.61 -23.55
C VAL A 139 -5.73 7.84 -24.24
N GLY A 140 -5.70 7.71 -25.56
CA GLY A 140 -4.46 7.86 -26.35
C GLY A 140 -3.62 6.59 -26.47
N TYR A 141 -3.96 5.52 -25.76
CA TYR A 141 -3.31 4.23 -25.94
C TYR A 141 -3.76 3.55 -27.24
N ARG A 142 -2.86 2.81 -27.86
CA ARG A 142 -3.16 1.97 -29.02
C ARG A 142 -3.73 0.64 -28.53
N ARG A 143 -4.97 0.34 -28.95
CA ARG A 143 -5.65 -0.92 -28.65
C ARG A 143 -5.29 -2.00 -29.67
N THR A 144 -4.97 -3.20 -29.18
CA THR A 144 -4.82 -4.43 -29.97
C THR A 144 -5.73 -5.49 -29.39
N GLN A 145 -6.65 -6.03 -30.19
CA GLN A 145 -7.52 -7.13 -29.78
C GLN A 145 -6.76 -8.44 -29.93
N LEU A 146 -6.61 -9.21 -28.84
CA LEU A 146 -6.01 -10.55 -28.87
C LEU A 146 -7.08 -11.63 -29.01
N LEU A 147 -8.15 -11.57 -28.21
CA LEU A 147 -9.29 -12.49 -28.22
C LEU A 147 -10.58 -11.68 -28.08
N ALA A 148 -11.74 -12.32 -28.30
CA ALA A 148 -13.03 -11.63 -28.23
C ALA A 148 -13.26 -10.85 -26.92
N ASN A 149 -12.77 -11.39 -25.79
CA ASN A 149 -12.90 -10.80 -24.45
C ASN A 149 -11.58 -10.26 -23.89
N PHE A 150 -10.52 -10.15 -24.71
CA PHE A 150 -9.17 -9.77 -24.26
C PHE A 150 -8.54 -8.75 -25.19
N ALA A 151 -8.31 -7.53 -24.73
CA ALA A 151 -7.61 -6.47 -25.43
C ALA A 151 -6.37 -5.99 -24.66
N VAL A 152 -5.33 -5.63 -25.40
CA VAL A 152 -4.09 -5.03 -24.88
C VAL A 152 -3.98 -3.60 -25.37
N TYR A 153 -3.55 -2.74 -24.46
CA TYR A 153 -3.35 -1.30 -24.68
C TYR A 153 -1.89 -0.95 -24.44
N THR A 154 -1.28 -0.25 -25.40
CA THR A 154 0.13 0.18 -25.31
C THR A 154 0.22 1.69 -25.48
N ASP A 155 1.04 2.35 -24.65
CA ASP A 155 1.41 3.74 -24.85
C ASP A 155 2.62 3.80 -25.80
N GLY A 156 2.51 4.57 -26.89
CA GLY A 156 3.63 4.77 -27.81
C GLY A 156 4.82 5.52 -27.21
N LYS A 157 4.63 6.17 -26.04
CA LYS A 157 5.68 6.89 -25.33
C LYS A 157 6.42 6.03 -24.30
N ASP A 158 5.81 4.92 -23.87
CA ASP A 158 6.39 3.97 -22.92
C ASP A 158 6.27 2.53 -23.46
N PRO A 159 7.26 2.06 -24.24
CA PRO A 159 7.24 0.71 -24.79
C PRO A 159 7.46 -0.39 -23.74
N THR A 160 7.85 -0.03 -22.52
CA THR A 160 8.09 -0.98 -21.43
C THR A 160 6.80 -1.39 -20.72
N SER A 161 5.72 -0.63 -20.91
CA SER A 161 4.45 -0.82 -20.23
C SER A 161 3.31 -1.21 -21.17
N SER A 162 2.38 -2.01 -20.65
CA SER A 162 1.12 -2.32 -21.32
C SER A 162 0.01 -2.54 -20.31
N VAL A 163 -1.24 -2.38 -20.74
CA VAL A 163 -2.43 -2.67 -19.94
C VAL A 163 -3.29 -3.68 -20.67
N SER A 164 -3.53 -4.82 -20.06
CA SER A 164 -4.45 -5.83 -20.57
C SER A 164 -5.78 -5.70 -19.86
N LEU A 165 -6.87 -5.72 -20.62
CA LEU A 165 -8.23 -5.74 -20.13
C LEU A 165 -8.90 -7.03 -20.57
N ILE A 166 -9.47 -7.76 -19.61
CA ILE A 166 -10.21 -9.00 -19.85
C ILE A 166 -11.62 -8.82 -19.30
N ASP A 167 -12.62 -8.94 -20.16
CA ASP A 167 -14.02 -8.85 -19.75
C ASP A 167 -14.34 -9.98 -18.76
N SER A 168 -14.75 -9.59 -17.56
CA SER A 168 -15.07 -10.47 -16.45
C SER A 168 -16.32 -9.95 -15.73
N PRO A 169 -17.52 -10.07 -16.37
CA PRO A 169 -18.74 -9.51 -15.82
C PRO A 169 -19.02 -9.93 -14.37
N PRO A 170 -19.48 -9.01 -13.51
CA PRO A 170 -19.91 -7.63 -13.82
C PRO A 170 -18.78 -6.60 -13.91
N GLY A 171 -17.51 -7.01 -13.78
CA GLY A 171 -16.36 -6.12 -13.78
C GLY A 171 -15.39 -6.34 -14.94
N CYS A 172 -14.20 -5.77 -14.78
CA CYS A 172 -13.09 -5.90 -15.71
C CYS A 172 -11.84 -6.33 -14.94
N LEU A 173 -11.19 -7.40 -15.40
CA LEU A 173 -9.86 -7.77 -14.93
C LEU A 173 -8.84 -6.88 -15.65
N VAL A 174 -8.05 -6.15 -14.86
CA VAL A 174 -7.04 -5.20 -15.31
C VAL A 174 -5.67 -5.72 -14.94
N ILE A 175 -4.80 -5.94 -15.93
CA ILE A 175 -3.41 -6.34 -15.73
C ILE A 175 -2.52 -5.23 -16.29
N ARG A 176 -1.80 -4.52 -15.41
CA ARG A 176 -0.80 -3.52 -15.78
C ARG A 176 0.56 -4.16 -15.74
N ARG A 177 1.19 -4.28 -16.90
CA ARG A 177 2.47 -4.97 -17.07
C ARG A 177 3.56 -3.97 -17.36
N TYR A 178 4.71 -4.20 -16.74
CA TYR A 178 5.98 -3.52 -16.96
C TYR A 178 7.07 -4.57 -17.21
N VAL A 179 7.91 -4.37 -18.24
CA VAL A 179 9.05 -5.23 -18.55
C VAL A 179 10.23 -4.36 -18.91
N GLU A 180 11.36 -4.59 -18.27
CA GLU A 180 12.60 -3.90 -18.58
C GLU A 180 13.77 -4.89 -18.60
N PHE A 181 14.50 -4.91 -19.67
CA PHE A 181 15.74 -5.68 -19.81
C PHE A 181 16.95 -4.84 -19.44
N ASN A 182 17.97 -5.48 -18.89
CA ASN A 182 19.23 -4.83 -18.50
C ASN A 182 19.06 -3.62 -17.57
N TRP A 183 18.06 -3.66 -16.69
CA TRP A 183 17.86 -2.63 -15.68
C TRP A 183 19.10 -2.54 -14.78
N LYS A 184 19.62 -1.34 -14.59
CA LYS A 184 20.73 -1.05 -13.68
C LYS A 184 20.27 -0.05 -12.63
N ASP A 185 20.70 -0.24 -11.39
CA ASP A 185 20.38 0.71 -10.33
C ASP A 185 21.03 2.07 -10.66
N PRO A 186 20.23 3.13 -10.88
CA PRO A 186 20.78 4.46 -11.19
C PRO A 186 21.57 5.05 -10.02
N SER A 187 21.41 4.53 -8.81
CA SER A 187 22.17 4.95 -7.62
C SER A 187 23.47 4.16 -7.42
N ALA A 188 23.69 3.08 -8.17
CA ALA A 188 24.92 2.30 -8.08
C ALA A 188 26.11 3.13 -8.56
N VAL A 189 27.02 3.44 -7.65
CA VAL A 189 28.30 4.10 -8.01
C VAL A 189 29.10 3.15 -8.91
N PRO A 190 29.52 3.58 -10.11
CA PRO A 190 30.35 2.73 -10.95
C PRO A 190 31.60 2.30 -10.19
N ALA A 191 31.85 0.99 -10.15
CA ALA A 191 33.08 0.48 -9.54
C ALA A 191 34.28 1.17 -10.22
N ARG A 192 35.06 1.92 -9.45
CA ARG A 192 36.29 2.48 -9.97
C ARG A 192 37.19 1.30 -10.37
N ARG A 193 37.50 1.23 -11.66
CA ARG A 193 38.52 0.31 -12.20
C ARG A 193 39.89 0.76 -11.78
#